data_5681a900c7837c1a459f0044f513fb20
#
_entry.id   5681a900c7837c1a459f0044f513fb20
#
_cell.length_a   1.000
_cell.length_b   1.000
_cell.length_c   1.000
_cell.angle_alpha   90.00
_cell.angle_beta   90.00
_cell.angle_gamma   90.00
#
_symmetry.space_group_name_H-M   'P 1'
#
loop_
_entity.id
_entity.type
_entity.pdbx_description
1 polymer ?
#
loop_
_entity_poly.entity_id
_entity_poly.type
_entity_poly.pdbx_seq_one_letter_code
_entity_poly.pdbx_strand_id
1 'polypeptide(L)'
;MKNFIYIAMAIAAPITLVNCTKEKTIVEVQKGNSFHTGTQTPTAAVGNVGDFYLNTATSELYGPKTAEGWGTPKSMSGAKMIAGSGAPAADKGAEGDWYLDTVAKRLYGPKTSTGWGVRYVSLDPQDPALAPDVITAADYELSPDGKTLVKWKNVQTKSLDMQEDAVLKNVTAIGDYAFEDMKLRTLVLPNELKTIGRRAFEDNDLIIVNIPNKVTHIGVKAFSGNELTSVTIPNSVVSLEEGAFMYNHIRTVVIPTSITMIAKEVFRNKELAEINIPNNITIIDEEAFFENKIVSLSLPSSVKKVEERAFCVNRLKTVVIPEGVTKLGTQAFSSNRLKTVNLPSTLSGMGALVFSNNSYLESATFAGTTPPLPIDYAADFDTVFKDTQISHIYVPASSVAAYKALFPTYQSYITAK
;
A
#
# COMPACT_ATOMS: atom_id res chain seq x y z
N MET A 1 31.28 -16.15 4.78
CA MET A 1 30.42 -17.25 4.30
C MET A 1 30.30 -18.45 5.26
N LYS A 2 31.23 -18.70 6.15
CA LYS A 2 31.15 -19.86 7.11
C LYS A 2 30.20 -19.63 8.30
N ASN A 3 29.82 -18.41 8.64
CA ASN A 3 28.99 -18.10 9.82
C ASN A 3 27.46 -18.15 9.55
N PHE A 4 27.03 -18.34 8.31
CA PHE A 4 25.59 -18.39 7.98
C PHE A 4 24.96 -19.80 8.17
N ILE A 5 25.80 -20.85 8.22
CA ILE A 5 25.30 -22.26 8.26
C ILE A 5 24.75 -22.64 9.65
N TYR A 6 25.19 -21.94 10.71
CA TYR A 6 24.78 -22.28 12.09
C TYR A 6 23.39 -21.75 12.51
N ILE A 7 22.82 -20.79 11.79
CA ILE A 7 21.52 -20.18 12.15
C ILE A 7 20.35 -21.05 11.68
N ALA A 8 20.53 -21.82 10.61
CA ALA A 8 19.47 -22.69 10.08
C ALA A 8 19.23 -23.98 10.89
N MET A 9 20.18 -24.38 11.77
CA MET A 9 20.06 -25.62 12.55
C MET A 9 19.36 -25.47 13.92
N ALA A 10 19.12 -24.25 14.40
CA ALA A 10 18.53 -24.04 15.74
C ALA A 10 17.00 -24.02 15.76
N ILE A 11 16.31 -24.14 14.63
CA ILE A 11 14.85 -24.04 14.55
C ILE A 11 14.16 -25.39 14.29
N ALA A 12 14.90 -26.47 14.09
CA ALA A 12 14.33 -27.81 13.95
C ALA A 12 14.49 -28.60 15.27
N ALA A 13 13.54 -28.48 16.19
CA ALA A 13 13.40 -29.45 17.26
C ALA A 13 12.75 -30.73 16.70
N PRO A 14 13.30 -31.91 16.94
CA PRO A 14 12.72 -33.15 16.45
C PRO A 14 11.45 -33.49 17.22
N ILE A 15 10.33 -33.62 16.53
CA ILE A 15 9.12 -34.22 17.08
C ILE A 15 9.31 -35.72 17.08
N THR A 16 9.44 -36.32 18.25
CA THR A 16 9.39 -37.77 18.44
C THR A 16 7.97 -38.29 18.17
N LEU A 17 7.85 -39.11 17.15
CA LEU A 17 6.63 -39.86 16.83
C LEU A 17 6.36 -40.90 17.92
N VAL A 18 5.26 -40.74 18.64
CA VAL A 18 4.63 -41.83 19.39
C VAL A 18 3.50 -42.38 18.55
N ASN A 19 3.65 -43.64 18.14
CA ASN A 19 2.66 -44.39 17.40
C ASN A 19 1.41 -44.66 18.24
N CYS A 20 0.26 -44.19 17.83
CA CYS A 20 -1.03 -44.71 18.28
C CYS A 20 -2.07 -44.59 17.16
N THR A 21 -2.48 -45.77 16.67
CA THR A 21 -3.45 -45.98 15.61
C THR A 21 -4.85 -45.47 16.01
N LYS A 22 -5.29 -44.36 15.38
CA LYS A 22 -6.67 -44.06 14.99
C LYS A 22 -6.59 -42.88 14.01
N GLU A 23 -7.18 -43.08 12.84
CA GLU A 23 -7.31 -42.00 11.84
C GLU A 23 -8.07 -40.81 12.46
N LYS A 24 -7.32 -39.83 12.89
CA LYS A 24 -7.77 -38.46 13.01
C LYS A 24 -7.10 -37.70 11.91
N THR A 25 -7.87 -37.19 10.99
CA THR A 25 -7.43 -36.15 10.08
C THR A 25 -6.95 -34.99 10.95
N ILE A 26 -5.64 -34.96 11.22
CA ILE A 26 -5.02 -33.82 11.88
C ILE A 26 -5.01 -32.73 10.80
N VAL A 27 -5.93 -31.80 10.89
CA VAL A 27 -5.78 -30.51 10.23
C VAL A 27 -4.61 -29.85 10.96
N GLU A 28 -3.41 -29.98 10.40
CA GLU A 28 -2.27 -29.19 10.85
C GLU A 28 -2.65 -27.72 10.71
N VAL A 29 -2.86 -27.05 11.83
CA VAL A 29 -2.95 -25.61 11.89
C VAL A 29 -1.59 -25.05 11.47
N GLN A 30 -1.49 -24.57 10.26
CA GLN A 30 -0.26 -24.02 9.71
C GLN A 30 0.01 -22.69 10.40
N LYS A 31 0.96 -22.67 11.34
CA LYS A 31 1.52 -21.43 11.87
C LYS A 31 2.43 -20.82 10.80
N GLY A 32 1.93 -19.81 10.08
CA GLY A 32 2.73 -18.96 9.20
C GLY A 32 3.71 -18.11 10.02
N ASN A 33 4.69 -17.50 9.32
CA ASN A 33 5.76 -16.60 9.78
C ASN A 33 7.09 -17.26 10.15
N SER A 34 7.41 -18.40 9.57
CA SER A 34 8.78 -18.92 9.60
C SER A 34 9.63 -18.20 8.53
N PHE A 35 10.91 -18.03 8.85
CA PHE A 35 11.88 -17.47 7.91
C PHE A 35 12.82 -18.59 7.42
N HIS A 36 12.76 -18.85 6.13
CA HIS A 36 13.58 -19.88 5.49
C HIS A 36 14.74 -19.24 4.74
N THR A 37 15.82 -19.99 4.56
CA THR A 37 16.97 -19.56 3.76
C THR A 37 17.44 -20.66 2.85
N GLY A 38 17.99 -20.30 1.71
CA GLY A 38 18.62 -21.25 0.76
C GLY A 38 19.34 -20.49 -0.34
N THR A 39 19.96 -21.25 -1.25
CA THR A 39 20.75 -20.69 -2.37
C THR A 39 20.03 -20.77 -3.71
N GLN A 40 18.82 -21.31 -3.74
CA GLN A 40 17.99 -21.45 -4.94
C GLN A 40 16.64 -20.78 -4.73
N THR A 41 15.91 -20.54 -5.82
CA THR A 41 14.52 -20.08 -5.76
C THR A 41 13.67 -21.08 -4.98
N PRO A 42 12.86 -20.63 -3.99
CA PRO A 42 12.07 -21.54 -3.19
C PRO A 42 10.97 -22.22 -4.02
N THR A 43 10.86 -23.54 -3.86
CA THR A 43 9.75 -24.30 -4.46
C THR A 43 8.47 -24.18 -3.64
N ALA A 44 7.34 -24.57 -4.23
CA ALA A 44 6.06 -24.58 -3.52
C ALA A 44 6.05 -25.48 -2.26
N ALA A 45 6.93 -26.49 -2.21
CA ALA A 45 7.06 -27.40 -1.07
C ALA A 45 7.78 -26.80 0.14
N VAL A 46 8.51 -25.70 -0.03
CA VAL A 46 9.22 -25.01 1.06
C VAL A 46 8.29 -24.07 1.80
N GLY A 47 8.22 -24.18 3.13
CA GLY A 47 7.48 -23.28 4.00
C GLY A 47 5.95 -23.34 3.85
N ASN A 48 5.26 -22.65 4.75
CA ASN A 48 3.81 -22.54 4.83
C ASN A 48 3.32 -21.17 4.30
N VAL A 49 2.03 -21.04 4.09
CA VAL A 49 1.41 -19.72 3.82
C VAL A 49 1.74 -18.75 4.95
N GLY A 50 2.19 -17.55 4.59
CA GLY A 50 2.68 -16.54 5.53
C GLY A 50 4.19 -16.55 5.77
N ASP A 51 4.91 -17.61 5.39
CA ASP A 51 6.37 -17.69 5.57
C ASP A 51 7.13 -16.78 4.62
N PHE A 52 8.37 -16.46 5.00
CA PHE A 52 9.34 -15.73 4.18
C PHE A 52 10.51 -16.65 3.80
N TYR A 53 11.13 -16.39 2.66
CA TYR A 53 12.31 -17.10 2.20
C TYR A 53 13.34 -16.14 1.63
N LEU A 54 14.58 -16.22 2.12
CA LEU A 54 15.72 -15.48 1.60
C LEU A 54 16.59 -16.39 0.73
N ASN A 55 16.70 -16.05 -0.55
CA ASN A 55 17.71 -16.62 -1.42
C ASN A 55 19.04 -15.91 -1.16
N THR A 56 19.96 -16.60 -0.50
CA THR A 56 21.25 -16.05 -0.11
C THR A 56 22.26 -15.94 -1.26
N ALA A 57 22.01 -16.61 -2.39
CA ALA A 57 22.85 -16.50 -3.58
C ALA A 57 22.50 -15.26 -4.43
N THR A 58 21.21 -14.95 -4.54
CA THR A 58 20.73 -13.82 -5.35
C THR A 58 20.37 -12.60 -4.53
N SER A 59 20.40 -12.71 -3.20
CA SER A 59 19.92 -11.65 -2.26
C SER A 59 18.47 -11.24 -2.55
N GLU A 60 17.61 -12.21 -2.78
CA GLU A 60 16.20 -12.02 -3.05
C GLU A 60 15.35 -12.52 -1.87
N LEU A 61 14.43 -11.67 -1.41
CA LEU A 61 13.45 -12.00 -0.39
C LEU A 61 12.12 -12.35 -1.05
N TYR A 62 11.64 -13.56 -0.81
CA TYR A 62 10.33 -14.06 -1.20
C TYR A 62 9.37 -14.03 -0.03
N GLY A 63 8.12 -13.72 -0.26
CA GLY A 63 7.09 -13.80 0.75
C GLY A 63 6.42 -12.46 1.11
N PRO A 64 5.38 -12.52 1.94
CA PRO A 64 4.87 -13.76 2.54
C PRO A 64 4.37 -14.75 1.48
N LYS A 65 4.60 -16.06 1.69
CA LYS A 65 4.12 -17.14 0.81
C LYS A 65 2.58 -17.12 0.81
N THR A 66 2.00 -17.19 -0.37
CA THR A 66 0.54 -17.30 -0.56
C THR A 66 0.12 -18.75 -0.84
N ALA A 67 -1.18 -19.00 -0.96
CA ALA A 67 -1.69 -20.30 -1.38
C ALA A 67 -1.20 -20.68 -2.81
N GLU A 68 -0.97 -19.66 -3.64
CA GLU A 68 -0.46 -19.80 -5.02
C GLU A 68 1.07 -19.94 -5.06
N GLY A 69 1.77 -19.75 -3.95
CA GLY A 69 3.22 -19.91 -3.84
C GLY A 69 3.94 -18.66 -3.32
N TRP A 70 5.24 -18.56 -3.67
CA TRP A 70 6.13 -17.52 -3.14
C TRP A 70 6.02 -16.15 -3.83
N GLY A 71 5.36 -16.08 -4.98
CA GLY A 71 5.25 -14.84 -5.76
C GLY A 71 6.59 -14.37 -6.33
N THR A 72 6.63 -13.11 -6.76
CA THR A 72 7.85 -12.47 -7.27
C THR A 72 8.73 -12.00 -6.10
N PRO A 73 10.04 -12.28 -6.15
CA PRO A 73 10.95 -11.86 -5.09
C PRO A 73 11.17 -10.35 -5.09
N LYS A 74 11.48 -9.83 -3.93
CA LYS A 74 12.01 -8.48 -3.76
C LYS A 74 13.53 -8.55 -3.74
N SER A 75 14.19 -7.88 -4.69
CA SER A 75 15.64 -7.75 -4.65
C SER A 75 16.08 -6.95 -3.42
N MET A 76 17.03 -7.51 -2.69
CA MET A 76 17.73 -6.86 -1.59
C MET A 76 19.14 -6.42 -2.04
N SER A 77 19.38 -6.32 -3.35
CA SER A 77 20.68 -5.95 -3.90
C SER A 77 21.05 -4.54 -3.43
N GLY A 78 22.22 -4.41 -2.80
CA GLY A 78 22.68 -3.18 -2.17
C GLY A 78 22.43 -3.11 -0.67
N ALA A 79 21.59 -3.97 -0.10
CA ALA A 79 21.35 -4.10 1.33
C ALA A 79 22.09 -5.31 1.90
N LYS A 80 22.62 -5.17 3.10
CA LYS A 80 23.25 -6.29 3.83
C LYS A 80 22.29 -6.82 4.89
N MET A 81 22.31 -8.13 5.09
CA MET A 81 21.72 -8.73 6.26
C MET A 81 22.82 -8.84 7.34
N ILE A 82 22.65 -8.14 8.43
CA ILE A 82 23.55 -8.16 9.58
C ILE A 82 22.90 -9.00 10.68
N ALA A 83 23.65 -9.82 11.37
CA ALA A 83 23.15 -10.59 12.49
C ALA A 83 23.92 -10.26 13.78
N GLY A 84 23.24 -10.30 14.91
CA GLY A 84 23.83 -10.09 16.22
C GLY A 84 22.87 -10.46 17.34
N SER A 85 23.25 -10.21 18.58
CA SER A 85 22.42 -10.39 19.76
C SER A 85 21.94 -9.03 20.28
N GLY A 86 20.64 -8.94 20.60
CA GLY A 86 20.00 -7.70 21.03
C GLY A 86 19.65 -6.77 19.88
N ALA A 87 18.92 -5.69 20.19
CA ALA A 87 18.54 -4.68 19.22
C ALA A 87 19.78 -4.03 18.57
N PRO A 88 19.71 -3.68 17.26
CA PRO A 88 20.86 -3.12 16.55
C PRO A 88 21.24 -1.74 17.09
N ALA A 89 22.52 -1.53 17.36
CA ALA A 89 23.04 -0.21 17.69
C ALA A 89 22.94 0.73 16.48
N ALA A 90 22.81 2.03 16.72
CA ALA A 90 22.58 3.03 15.67
C ALA A 90 23.69 3.08 14.61
N ASP A 91 24.93 2.78 15.00
CA ASP A 91 26.13 2.74 14.14
C ASP A 91 26.26 1.46 13.29
N LYS A 92 25.48 0.42 13.59
CA LYS A 92 25.48 -0.81 12.80
C LYS A 92 24.83 -0.62 11.44
N GLY A 93 25.49 -1.11 10.38
CA GLY A 93 24.96 -1.16 9.01
C GLY A 93 24.80 0.21 8.34
N ALA A 94 24.55 0.18 7.04
CA ALA A 94 24.23 1.33 6.21
C ALA A 94 22.72 1.49 6.00
N GLU A 95 22.31 2.63 5.45
CA GLU A 95 20.92 2.84 5.04
C GLU A 95 20.50 1.77 4.00
N GLY A 96 19.32 1.18 4.22
CA GLY A 96 18.82 0.06 3.43
C GLY A 96 19.13 -1.32 4.00
N ASP A 97 20.08 -1.45 4.91
CA ASP A 97 20.45 -2.73 5.53
C ASP A 97 19.33 -3.29 6.44
N TRP A 98 19.40 -4.61 6.65
CA TRP A 98 18.51 -5.34 7.57
C TRP A 98 19.33 -5.94 8.71
N TYR A 99 18.75 -6.04 9.89
CA TYR A 99 19.42 -6.62 11.06
C TYR A 99 18.55 -7.70 11.71
N LEU A 100 19.15 -8.88 11.88
CA LEU A 100 18.55 -10.01 12.58
C LEU A 100 19.10 -10.09 14.01
N ASP A 101 18.26 -9.84 15.01
CA ASP A 101 18.54 -10.22 16.40
C ASP A 101 18.33 -11.73 16.52
N THR A 102 19.43 -12.44 16.68
CA THR A 102 19.41 -13.91 16.71
C THR A 102 18.95 -14.48 18.06
N VAL A 103 18.95 -13.69 19.11
CA VAL A 103 18.52 -14.08 20.47
C VAL A 103 17.02 -13.83 20.62
N ALA A 104 16.57 -12.60 20.36
CA ALA A 104 15.16 -12.26 20.45
C ALA A 104 14.37 -12.65 19.19
N LYS A 105 15.02 -13.21 18.15
CA LYS A 105 14.43 -13.60 16.87
C LYS A 105 13.65 -12.45 16.24
N ARG A 106 14.24 -11.27 16.15
CA ARG A 106 13.63 -10.04 15.65
C ARG A 106 14.35 -9.54 14.43
N LEU A 107 13.61 -9.21 13.36
CA LEU A 107 14.15 -8.63 12.15
C LEU A 107 13.84 -7.14 12.11
N TYR A 108 14.89 -6.32 12.16
CA TYR A 108 14.82 -4.86 12.04
C TYR A 108 15.18 -4.43 10.62
N GLY A 109 14.54 -3.39 10.12
CA GLY A 109 14.93 -2.79 8.85
C GLY A 109 13.75 -2.59 7.86
N PRO A 110 14.07 -2.01 6.70
CA PRO A 110 15.41 -1.53 6.35
C PRO A 110 15.83 -0.33 7.21
N LYS A 111 17.14 -0.22 7.50
CA LYS A 111 17.71 0.93 8.21
C LYS A 111 17.43 2.20 7.41
N THR A 112 17.00 3.25 8.10
CA THR A 112 16.76 4.56 7.51
C THR A 112 17.91 5.52 7.80
N SER A 113 17.90 6.71 7.21
CA SER A 113 18.85 7.79 7.52
C SER A 113 18.80 8.21 9.00
N THR A 114 17.67 7.95 9.69
CA THR A 114 17.49 8.22 11.13
C THR A 114 17.80 7.01 12.02
N GLY A 115 18.22 5.89 11.44
CA GLY A 115 18.61 4.68 12.16
C GLY A 115 17.68 3.49 11.93
N TRP A 116 17.75 2.50 12.82
CA TRP A 116 16.99 1.24 12.72
C TRP A 116 15.51 1.38 13.12
N GLY A 117 15.17 2.46 13.80
CA GLY A 117 13.87 2.60 14.43
C GLY A 117 13.67 1.64 15.61
N VAL A 118 12.49 1.73 16.22
CA VAL A 118 12.10 0.84 17.33
C VAL A 118 11.26 -0.36 16.87
N ARG A 119 11.02 -0.45 15.57
CA ARG A 119 10.12 -1.44 14.97
C ARG A 119 10.89 -2.63 14.42
N TYR A 120 10.34 -3.81 14.61
CA TYR A 120 10.89 -5.07 14.13
C TYR A 120 9.75 -6.03 13.73
N VAL A 121 10.09 -6.99 12.89
CA VAL A 121 9.24 -8.17 12.66
C VAL A 121 9.73 -9.26 13.61
N SER A 122 8.87 -9.75 14.50
CA SER A 122 9.23 -10.90 15.33
C SER A 122 9.19 -12.17 14.47
N LEU A 123 10.26 -12.95 14.59
CA LEU A 123 10.38 -14.28 13.98
C LEU A 123 10.21 -15.38 15.04
N ASP A 124 9.90 -15.01 16.29
CA ASP A 124 9.58 -15.95 17.36
C ASP A 124 8.08 -16.10 17.48
N PRO A 125 7.50 -17.26 17.13
CA PRO A 125 6.07 -17.49 17.32
C PRO A 125 5.66 -17.50 18.79
N GLN A 126 6.62 -17.50 19.72
CA GLN A 126 6.38 -17.42 21.17
C GLN A 126 6.82 -16.08 21.77
N ASP A 127 7.12 -15.05 20.94
CA ASP A 127 7.41 -13.71 21.48
C ASP A 127 6.22 -13.25 22.33
N PRO A 128 6.41 -12.99 23.65
CA PRO A 128 5.31 -12.55 24.51
C PRO A 128 4.63 -11.26 24.02
N ALA A 129 5.36 -10.44 23.23
CA ALA A 129 4.81 -9.25 22.59
C ALA A 129 3.88 -9.57 21.42
N LEU A 130 3.87 -10.82 20.94
CA LEU A 130 3.06 -11.34 19.84
C LEU A 130 2.16 -12.51 20.27
N ALA A 131 2.27 -12.97 21.51
CA ALA A 131 1.34 -13.98 22.00
C ALA A 131 -0.09 -13.40 21.92
N PRO A 132 -1.02 -14.07 21.23
CA PRO A 132 -2.41 -13.63 21.25
C PRO A 132 -2.92 -13.54 22.69
N ASP A 133 -3.62 -12.45 22.99
CA ASP A 133 -4.29 -12.32 24.28
C ASP A 133 -5.32 -13.44 24.44
N VAL A 134 -5.48 -13.95 25.66
CA VAL A 134 -6.53 -14.94 25.94
C VAL A 134 -7.88 -14.28 25.74
N ILE A 135 -8.62 -14.72 24.73
CA ILE A 135 -9.92 -14.18 24.36
C ILE A 135 -11.01 -14.82 25.23
N THR A 136 -11.87 -14.00 25.79
CA THR A 136 -13.06 -14.44 26.54
C THR A 136 -14.32 -13.79 25.94
N ALA A 137 -15.49 -14.36 26.22
CA ALA A 137 -16.76 -13.79 25.77
C ALA A 137 -17.03 -12.37 26.32
N ALA A 138 -16.32 -11.96 27.37
CA ALA A 138 -16.43 -10.60 27.93
C ALA A 138 -15.68 -9.56 27.09
N ASP A 139 -14.73 -9.99 26.27
CA ASP A 139 -13.86 -9.09 25.50
C ASP A 139 -14.53 -8.51 24.26
N TYR A 140 -15.65 -9.06 23.82
CA TYR A 140 -16.32 -8.64 22.59
C TYR A 140 -17.85 -8.62 22.69
N GLU A 141 -18.46 -8.04 21.69
CA GLU A 141 -19.90 -8.03 21.48
C GLU A 141 -20.22 -8.47 20.06
N LEU A 142 -21.15 -9.40 19.92
CA LEU A 142 -21.64 -9.87 18.62
C LEU A 142 -23.05 -9.38 18.37
N SER A 143 -23.42 -9.32 17.09
CA SER A 143 -24.81 -9.20 16.67
C SER A 143 -25.65 -10.40 17.16
N PRO A 144 -26.99 -10.26 17.24
CA PRO A 144 -27.86 -11.35 17.75
C PRO A 144 -27.72 -12.67 16.97
N ASP A 145 -27.32 -12.61 15.70
CA ASP A 145 -27.12 -13.80 14.85
C ASP A 145 -25.69 -14.37 14.96
N GLY A 146 -24.81 -13.73 15.76
CA GLY A 146 -23.43 -14.11 15.96
C GLY A 146 -22.51 -13.91 14.74
N LYS A 147 -22.96 -13.20 13.69
CA LYS A 147 -22.21 -13.07 12.43
C LYS A 147 -21.39 -11.79 12.31
N THR A 148 -21.72 -10.77 13.08
CA THR A 148 -20.99 -9.50 13.11
C THR A 148 -20.32 -9.29 14.45
N LEU A 149 -19.02 -9.04 14.46
CA LEU A 149 -18.34 -8.50 15.63
C LEU A 149 -18.66 -7.02 15.72
N VAL A 150 -19.53 -6.64 16.66
CA VAL A 150 -20.03 -5.27 16.80
C VAL A 150 -19.02 -4.40 17.52
N LYS A 151 -18.40 -4.91 18.58
CA LYS A 151 -17.43 -4.16 19.37
C LYS A 151 -16.43 -5.06 20.08
N TRP A 152 -15.18 -4.65 20.07
CA TRP A 152 -14.13 -5.14 20.96
C TRP A 152 -14.10 -4.30 22.23
N LYS A 153 -14.06 -4.91 23.39
CA LYS A 153 -14.17 -4.23 24.70
C LYS A 153 -12.86 -4.20 25.48
N ASN A 154 -11.96 -5.17 25.21
CA ASN A 154 -10.71 -5.28 25.94
C ASN A 154 -9.64 -4.36 25.35
N VAL A 155 -9.50 -3.16 25.91
CA VAL A 155 -8.53 -2.13 25.49
C VAL A 155 -7.06 -2.52 25.74
N GLN A 156 -6.80 -3.60 26.46
CA GLN A 156 -5.46 -4.09 26.72
C GLN A 156 -4.96 -5.04 25.62
N THR A 157 -5.85 -5.53 24.76
CA THR A 157 -5.50 -6.44 23.67
C THR A 157 -4.52 -5.77 22.70
N LYS A 158 -3.37 -6.38 22.51
CA LYS A 158 -2.35 -5.91 21.56
C LYS A 158 -2.13 -6.89 20.41
N SER A 159 -2.50 -8.15 20.61
CA SER A 159 -2.37 -9.21 19.64
C SER A 159 -3.65 -10.04 19.61
N LEU A 160 -4.30 -10.11 18.47
CA LEU A 160 -5.57 -10.81 18.32
C LEU A 160 -5.50 -11.79 17.15
N ASP A 161 -5.70 -13.08 17.46
CA ASP A 161 -5.95 -14.11 16.47
C ASP A 161 -7.40 -14.59 16.56
N MET A 162 -8.24 -14.11 15.63
CA MET A 162 -9.65 -14.48 15.60
C MET A 162 -9.88 -15.92 15.09
N GLN A 163 -8.87 -16.55 14.47
CA GLN A 163 -8.98 -17.93 13.99
C GLN A 163 -8.86 -18.96 15.14
N GLU A 164 -8.15 -18.61 16.21
CA GLU A 164 -7.96 -19.47 17.37
C GLU A 164 -9.22 -19.48 18.27
N ASP A 165 -10.10 -18.47 18.20
CA ASP A 165 -11.34 -18.43 18.97
C ASP A 165 -12.46 -19.22 18.28
N ALA A 166 -13.15 -20.09 19.02
CA ALA A 166 -14.18 -20.99 18.49
C ALA A 166 -15.41 -20.24 17.93
N VAL A 167 -15.67 -19.03 18.41
CA VAL A 167 -16.78 -18.17 17.99
C VAL A 167 -16.35 -17.20 16.92
N LEU A 168 -15.26 -16.44 17.16
CA LEU A 168 -14.82 -15.35 16.29
C LEU A 168 -14.37 -15.83 14.91
N LYS A 169 -13.82 -17.04 14.78
CA LYS A 169 -13.48 -17.63 13.46
C LYS A 169 -14.66 -17.77 12.50
N ASN A 170 -15.90 -17.74 13.02
CA ASN A 170 -17.13 -17.87 12.23
C ASN A 170 -17.79 -16.52 11.92
N VAL A 171 -17.18 -15.41 12.36
CA VAL A 171 -17.64 -14.05 12.07
C VAL A 171 -17.46 -13.75 10.61
N THR A 172 -18.47 -13.15 9.99
CA THR A 172 -18.47 -12.78 8.58
C THR A 172 -18.40 -11.28 8.35
N ALA A 173 -18.56 -10.49 9.40
CA ALA A 173 -18.44 -9.03 9.35
C ALA A 173 -17.77 -8.48 10.60
N ILE A 174 -16.91 -7.49 10.42
CA ILE A 174 -16.45 -6.59 11.47
C ILE A 174 -17.30 -5.33 11.39
N GLY A 175 -17.94 -4.95 12.48
CA GLY A 175 -18.83 -3.80 12.56
C GLY A 175 -18.09 -2.46 12.49
N ASP A 176 -18.86 -1.40 12.32
CA ASP A 176 -18.34 -0.04 12.33
C ASP A 176 -17.70 0.29 13.69
N TYR A 177 -16.49 0.90 13.67
CA TYR A 177 -15.76 1.30 14.88
C TYR A 177 -15.41 0.14 15.84
N ALA A 178 -15.46 -1.11 15.37
CA ALA A 178 -15.36 -2.29 16.25
C ALA A 178 -14.06 -2.35 17.05
N PHE A 179 -12.93 -1.91 16.46
CA PHE A 179 -11.60 -1.86 17.05
C PHE A 179 -10.96 -0.47 16.94
N GLU A 180 -11.75 0.60 16.83
CA GLU A 180 -11.22 1.96 16.75
C GLU A 180 -10.38 2.29 18.01
N ASP A 181 -9.15 2.84 17.80
CA ASP A 181 -8.22 3.31 18.86
C ASP A 181 -7.83 2.25 19.92
N MET A 182 -7.75 0.99 19.53
CA MET A 182 -7.42 -0.12 20.45
C MET A 182 -5.92 -0.37 20.61
N LYS A 183 -5.07 0.29 19.81
CA LYS A 183 -3.60 0.07 19.79
C LYS A 183 -3.22 -1.38 19.52
N LEU A 184 -3.99 -2.04 18.65
CA LEU A 184 -3.72 -3.37 18.14
C LEU A 184 -2.45 -3.36 17.29
N ARG A 185 -1.56 -4.34 17.51
CA ARG A 185 -0.28 -4.48 16.76
C ARG A 185 -0.33 -5.63 15.78
N THR A 186 -0.97 -6.72 16.18
CA THR A 186 -1.13 -7.89 15.33
C THR A 186 -2.58 -8.32 15.25
N LEU A 187 -3.00 -8.72 14.05
CA LEU A 187 -4.37 -9.11 13.79
C LEU A 187 -4.40 -10.25 12.77
N VAL A 188 -5.08 -11.33 13.13
CA VAL A 188 -5.47 -12.39 12.19
C VAL A 188 -6.99 -12.37 12.06
N LEU A 189 -7.46 -12.07 10.86
CA LEU A 189 -8.89 -11.99 10.55
C LEU A 189 -9.49 -13.36 10.24
N PRO A 190 -10.82 -13.55 10.46
CA PRO A 190 -11.52 -14.79 10.12
C PRO A 190 -11.51 -15.06 8.61
N ASN A 191 -11.25 -16.32 8.20
CA ASN A 191 -11.24 -16.70 6.78
C ASN A 191 -12.60 -16.53 6.08
N GLU A 192 -13.70 -16.57 6.85
CA GLU A 192 -15.06 -16.40 6.35
C GLU A 192 -15.49 -14.91 6.27
N LEU A 193 -14.61 -13.99 6.62
CA LEU A 193 -14.90 -12.55 6.64
C LEU A 193 -15.27 -12.03 5.24
N LYS A 194 -16.37 -11.29 5.16
CA LYS A 194 -16.90 -10.68 3.93
C LYS A 194 -16.87 -9.16 3.97
N THR A 195 -17.05 -8.59 5.15
CA THR A 195 -17.21 -7.14 5.30
C THR A 195 -16.35 -6.62 6.45
N ILE A 196 -15.64 -5.52 6.20
CA ILE A 196 -14.93 -4.72 7.20
C ILE A 196 -15.61 -3.36 7.22
N GLY A 197 -16.19 -3.00 8.36
CA GLY A 197 -17.01 -1.82 8.53
C GLY A 197 -16.22 -0.51 8.53
N ARG A 198 -16.94 0.60 8.59
CA ARG A 198 -16.40 1.95 8.69
C ARG A 198 -15.54 2.06 9.94
N ARG A 199 -14.30 2.59 9.79
CA ARG A 199 -13.34 2.82 10.88
C ARG A 199 -13.10 1.59 11.77
N ALA A 200 -13.34 0.40 11.24
CA ALA A 200 -13.29 -0.83 12.03
C ALA A 200 -11.96 -1.02 12.76
N PHE A 201 -10.86 -0.60 12.18
CA PHE A 201 -9.50 -0.67 12.72
C PHE A 201 -8.78 0.67 12.65
N GLU A 202 -9.51 1.80 12.64
CA GLU A 202 -8.89 3.14 12.61
C GLU A 202 -8.06 3.37 13.89
N ASP A 203 -6.92 4.08 13.74
CA ASP A 203 -6.02 4.50 14.82
C ASP A 203 -5.47 3.35 15.69
N ASN A 204 -5.02 2.28 15.01
CA ASN A 204 -4.30 1.18 15.64
C ASN A 204 -2.80 1.21 15.29
N ASP A 205 -2.03 0.24 15.80
CA ASP A 205 -0.60 0.10 15.57
C ASP A 205 -0.29 -1.08 14.62
N LEU A 206 -1.21 -1.44 13.71
CA LEU A 206 -1.07 -2.59 12.82
C LEU A 206 0.06 -2.36 11.81
N ILE A 207 1.05 -3.25 11.79
CA ILE A 207 2.20 -3.20 10.86
C ILE A 207 1.90 -3.97 9.57
N ILE A 208 1.14 -5.04 9.70
CA ILE A 208 0.71 -5.92 8.61
C ILE A 208 -0.73 -6.36 8.84
N VAL A 209 -1.47 -6.50 7.78
CA VAL A 209 -2.79 -7.13 7.78
C VAL A 209 -2.95 -8.01 6.55
N ASN A 210 -3.41 -9.25 6.75
CA ASN A 210 -3.80 -10.15 5.67
C ASN A 210 -5.32 -10.06 5.52
N ILE A 211 -5.79 -9.49 4.42
CA ILE A 211 -7.20 -9.38 4.11
C ILE A 211 -7.66 -10.70 3.47
N PRO A 212 -8.63 -11.42 4.10
CA PRO A 212 -9.09 -12.71 3.58
C PRO A 212 -9.72 -12.61 2.18
N ASN A 213 -9.54 -13.66 1.38
CA ASN A 213 -10.00 -13.72 -0.02
C ASN A 213 -11.54 -13.76 -0.21
N LYS A 214 -12.31 -13.75 0.88
CA LYS A 214 -13.77 -13.62 0.86
C LYS A 214 -14.25 -12.20 1.15
N VAL A 215 -13.36 -11.29 1.53
CA VAL A 215 -13.72 -9.89 1.78
C VAL A 215 -14.13 -9.24 0.47
N THR A 216 -15.32 -8.68 0.45
CA THR A 216 -15.91 -7.97 -0.69
C THR A 216 -16.01 -6.46 -0.46
N HIS A 217 -16.05 -6.02 0.81
CA HIS A 217 -16.23 -4.62 1.18
C HIS A 217 -15.24 -4.21 2.27
N ILE A 218 -14.56 -3.10 2.04
CA ILE A 218 -13.69 -2.41 3.01
C ILE A 218 -14.22 -1.00 3.14
N GLY A 219 -14.77 -0.69 4.32
CA GLY A 219 -15.48 0.56 4.59
C GLY A 219 -14.59 1.78 4.75
N VAL A 220 -15.24 2.93 4.85
CA VAL A 220 -14.60 4.25 5.02
C VAL A 220 -13.63 4.21 6.20
N LYS A 221 -12.35 4.58 5.95
CA LYS A 221 -11.29 4.67 6.95
C LYS A 221 -11.02 3.37 7.72
N ALA A 222 -11.38 2.21 7.16
CA ALA A 222 -11.34 0.93 7.88
C ALA A 222 -9.96 0.61 8.50
N PHE A 223 -8.87 0.97 7.87
CA PHE A 223 -7.48 0.80 8.35
C PHE A 223 -6.70 2.13 8.37
N SER A 224 -7.40 3.26 8.44
CA SER A 224 -6.76 4.56 8.54
C SER A 224 -5.96 4.70 9.83
N GLY A 225 -4.84 5.46 9.81
CA GLY A 225 -4.06 5.74 11.02
C GLY A 225 -3.39 4.50 11.62
N ASN A 226 -2.83 3.64 10.77
CA ASN A 226 -2.06 2.47 11.19
C ASN A 226 -0.59 2.57 10.77
N GLU A 227 0.16 1.52 11.00
CA GLU A 227 1.59 1.42 10.70
C GLU A 227 1.88 0.46 9.53
N LEU A 228 0.87 0.23 8.68
CA LEU A 228 0.99 -0.71 7.56
C LEU A 228 2.09 -0.29 6.59
N THR A 229 3.02 -1.19 6.29
CA THR A 229 4.11 -0.93 5.35
C THR A 229 3.84 -1.47 3.95
N SER A 230 2.94 -2.42 3.84
CA SER A 230 2.42 -2.97 2.59
C SER A 230 1.01 -3.48 2.78
N VAL A 231 0.25 -3.54 1.70
CA VAL A 231 -1.07 -4.18 1.69
C VAL A 231 -1.32 -4.87 0.36
N THR A 232 -1.87 -6.07 0.42
CA THR A 232 -2.43 -6.77 -0.75
C THR A 232 -3.94 -6.81 -0.59
N ILE A 233 -4.64 -6.17 -1.51
CA ILE A 233 -6.09 -6.14 -1.53
C ILE A 233 -6.55 -7.25 -2.47
N PRO A 234 -7.30 -8.26 -1.98
CA PRO A 234 -7.71 -9.40 -2.82
C PRO A 234 -8.72 -8.99 -3.90
N ASN A 235 -8.72 -9.73 -5.02
CA ASN A 235 -9.65 -9.49 -6.13
C ASN A 235 -11.13 -9.80 -5.79
N SER A 236 -11.42 -10.30 -4.61
CA SER A 236 -12.79 -10.40 -4.10
C SER A 236 -13.38 -9.04 -3.69
N VAL A 237 -12.52 -8.05 -3.37
CA VAL A 237 -12.95 -6.71 -2.95
C VAL A 237 -13.52 -5.95 -4.13
N VAL A 238 -14.81 -5.65 -4.07
CA VAL A 238 -15.55 -4.86 -5.09
C VAL A 238 -15.90 -3.46 -4.60
N SER A 239 -15.84 -3.23 -3.29
CA SER A 239 -16.02 -1.91 -2.67
C SER A 239 -14.82 -1.62 -1.77
N LEU A 240 -14.03 -0.63 -2.15
CA LEU A 240 -12.93 -0.06 -1.39
C LEU A 240 -13.23 1.42 -1.20
N GLU A 241 -13.55 1.81 0.04
CA GLU A 241 -14.13 3.11 0.31
C GLU A 241 -13.12 4.18 0.72
N GLU A 242 -13.62 5.42 0.86
CA GLU A 242 -12.84 6.62 1.18
C GLU A 242 -11.88 6.39 2.34
N GLY A 243 -10.62 6.79 2.16
CA GLY A 243 -9.58 6.79 3.19
C GLY A 243 -9.25 5.43 3.80
N ALA A 244 -9.70 4.32 3.19
CA ALA A 244 -9.60 2.98 3.81
C ALA A 244 -8.20 2.63 4.31
N PHE A 245 -7.14 3.12 3.67
CA PHE A 245 -5.74 2.90 4.04
C PHE A 245 -4.96 4.20 4.23
N MET A 246 -5.64 5.33 4.43
CA MET A 246 -4.93 6.60 4.57
C MET A 246 -4.11 6.65 5.88
N TYR A 247 -3.10 7.52 5.93
CA TYR A 247 -2.23 7.72 7.09
C TYR A 247 -1.54 6.43 7.58
N ASN A 248 -1.03 5.66 6.62
CA ASN A 248 -0.17 4.50 6.86
C ASN A 248 1.26 4.77 6.37
N HIS A 249 2.13 3.76 6.38
CA HIS A 249 3.50 3.80 5.86
C HIS A 249 3.66 2.92 4.61
N ILE A 250 2.60 2.76 3.82
CA ILE A 250 2.56 1.83 2.68
C ILE A 250 3.57 2.26 1.63
N ARG A 251 4.50 1.36 1.32
CA ARG A 251 5.52 1.53 0.27
C ARG A 251 5.13 0.83 -1.02
N THR A 252 4.37 -0.24 -0.90
CA THR A 252 3.88 -1.03 -2.03
C THR A 252 2.43 -1.43 -1.79
N VAL A 253 1.62 -1.34 -2.84
CA VAL A 253 0.23 -1.79 -2.83
C VAL A 253 -0.08 -2.52 -4.13
N VAL A 254 -0.84 -3.59 -4.03
CA VAL A 254 -1.46 -4.25 -5.18
C VAL A 254 -2.93 -3.84 -5.20
N ILE A 255 -3.30 -3.09 -6.25
CA ILE A 255 -4.68 -2.66 -6.47
C ILE A 255 -5.43 -3.81 -7.16
N PRO A 256 -6.59 -4.25 -6.65
CA PRO A 256 -7.33 -5.35 -7.26
C PRO A 256 -7.98 -4.93 -8.59
N THR A 257 -8.09 -5.90 -9.50
CA THR A 257 -8.76 -5.67 -10.78
C THR A 257 -10.29 -5.72 -10.71
N SER A 258 -10.85 -5.92 -9.53
CA SER A 258 -12.30 -5.95 -9.28
C SER A 258 -12.94 -4.58 -9.11
N ILE A 259 -12.14 -3.55 -8.73
CA ILE A 259 -12.63 -2.17 -8.58
C ILE A 259 -12.42 -1.39 -9.87
N THR A 260 -13.29 -0.43 -10.16
CA THR A 260 -13.21 0.45 -11.34
C THR A 260 -12.87 1.90 -11.01
N MET A 261 -12.79 2.21 -9.73
CA MET A 261 -12.45 3.52 -9.21
C MET A 261 -11.47 3.39 -8.04
N ILE A 262 -10.50 4.26 -7.97
CA ILE A 262 -9.65 4.45 -6.79
C ILE A 262 -10.29 5.56 -5.99
N ALA A 263 -10.85 5.21 -4.83
CA ALA A 263 -11.68 6.10 -4.03
C ALA A 263 -10.87 7.25 -3.40
N LYS A 264 -11.61 8.26 -2.96
CA LYS A 264 -11.07 9.45 -2.29
C LYS A 264 -10.13 9.06 -1.14
N GLU A 265 -8.97 9.69 -1.08
CA GLU A 265 -7.97 9.56 -0.01
C GLU A 265 -7.48 8.12 0.30
N VAL A 266 -7.88 7.12 -0.47
CA VAL A 266 -7.69 5.70 -0.10
C VAL A 266 -6.23 5.32 0.13
N PHE A 267 -5.28 5.92 -0.61
CA PHE A 267 -3.84 5.76 -0.44
C PHE A 267 -3.14 7.11 -0.17
N ARG A 268 -3.79 8.01 0.53
CA ARG A 268 -3.17 9.21 1.05
C ARG A 268 -2.16 8.83 2.13
N ASN A 269 -0.91 8.69 1.73
CA ASN A 269 0.20 8.16 2.54
C ASN A 269 1.43 9.06 2.38
N LYS A 270 2.58 8.62 2.93
CA LYS A 270 3.84 9.38 2.81
C LYS A 270 4.98 8.58 2.20
N GLU A 271 4.77 7.31 1.86
CA GLU A 271 5.87 6.39 1.55
C GLU A 271 5.76 5.70 0.19
N LEU A 272 4.59 5.74 -0.48
CA LEU A 272 4.37 5.01 -1.73
C LEU A 272 5.25 5.59 -2.84
N ALA A 273 6.20 4.79 -3.33
CA ALA A 273 7.19 5.23 -4.32
C ALA A 273 6.82 4.81 -5.76
N GLU A 274 6.09 3.73 -5.90
CA GLU A 274 5.68 3.15 -7.16
C GLU A 274 4.23 2.70 -7.10
N ILE A 275 3.51 2.81 -8.20
CA ILE A 275 2.14 2.35 -8.33
C ILE A 275 1.87 1.82 -9.73
N ASN A 276 1.22 0.68 -9.79
CA ASN A 276 0.63 0.15 -11.02
C ASN A 276 -0.89 0.27 -10.93
N ILE A 277 -1.47 1.06 -11.84
CA ILE A 277 -2.91 1.27 -11.92
C ILE A 277 -3.49 0.27 -12.92
N PRO A 278 -4.43 -0.61 -12.50
CA PRO A 278 -5.02 -1.61 -13.38
C PRO A 278 -5.81 -1.00 -14.55
N ASN A 279 -5.86 -1.73 -15.67
CA ASN A 279 -6.49 -1.28 -16.93
C ASN A 279 -8.02 -1.19 -16.88
N ASN A 280 -8.66 -1.46 -15.78
CA ASN A 280 -10.11 -1.31 -15.57
C ASN A 280 -10.47 -0.06 -14.74
N ILE A 281 -9.50 0.66 -14.23
CA ILE A 281 -9.73 1.89 -13.48
C ILE A 281 -10.16 3.00 -14.45
N THR A 282 -11.28 3.64 -14.13
CA THR A 282 -11.86 4.73 -14.93
C THR A 282 -11.76 6.09 -14.23
N ILE A 283 -11.73 6.10 -12.91
CA ILE A 283 -11.67 7.32 -12.08
C ILE A 283 -10.58 7.14 -11.01
N ILE A 284 -9.76 8.16 -10.86
CA ILE A 284 -8.87 8.33 -9.71
C ILE A 284 -9.40 9.55 -8.97
N ASP A 285 -9.97 9.29 -7.79
CA ASP A 285 -10.76 10.26 -7.06
C ASP A 285 -9.89 11.24 -6.25
N GLU A 286 -10.53 12.18 -5.59
CA GLU A 286 -9.91 13.27 -4.83
C GLU A 286 -8.86 12.73 -3.84
N GLU A 287 -7.67 13.33 -3.86
CA GLU A 287 -6.55 13.03 -2.96
C GLU A 287 -6.14 11.54 -2.89
N ALA A 288 -6.56 10.71 -3.84
CA ALA A 288 -6.33 9.26 -3.78
C ALA A 288 -4.88 8.83 -3.53
N PHE A 289 -3.90 9.59 -4.03
CA PHE A 289 -2.46 9.39 -3.84
C PHE A 289 -1.75 10.64 -3.35
N PHE A 290 -2.45 11.50 -2.62
CA PHE A 290 -1.90 12.75 -2.08
C PHE A 290 -0.73 12.47 -1.10
N GLU A 291 0.29 13.33 -1.10
CA GLU A 291 1.45 13.26 -0.19
C GLU A 291 2.24 11.95 -0.25
N ASN A 292 2.54 11.43 -1.46
CA ASN A 292 3.36 10.24 -1.63
C ASN A 292 4.75 10.54 -2.18
N LYS A 293 5.51 9.50 -2.52
CA LYS A 293 6.87 9.59 -3.08
C LYS A 293 6.95 9.06 -4.52
N ILE A 294 5.82 9.01 -5.25
CA ILE A 294 5.74 8.42 -6.59
C ILE A 294 6.63 9.21 -7.56
N VAL A 295 7.53 8.49 -8.27
CA VAL A 295 8.53 9.11 -9.14
C VAL A 295 8.08 9.12 -10.60
N SER A 296 7.38 8.09 -11.04
CA SER A 296 6.85 7.97 -12.40
C SER A 296 5.44 7.41 -12.37
N LEU A 297 4.62 7.83 -13.32
CA LEU A 297 3.24 7.40 -13.42
C LEU A 297 2.87 7.19 -14.89
N SER A 298 2.31 6.04 -15.20
CA SER A 298 1.64 5.75 -16.45
C SER A 298 0.17 5.44 -16.17
N LEU A 299 -0.72 6.32 -16.61
CA LEU A 299 -2.15 6.09 -16.51
C LEU A 299 -2.58 5.12 -17.60
N PRO A 300 -3.43 4.11 -17.32
CA PRO A 300 -4.00 3.24 -18.34
C PRO A 300 -5.05 3.99 -19.18
N SER A 301 -5.25 3.57 -20.42
CA SER A 301 -6.20 4.20 -21.35
C SER A 301 -7.68 4.12 -20.90
N SER A 302 -7.96 3.30 -19.91
CA SER A 302 -9.28 3.23 -19.27
C SER A 302 -9.63 4.48 -18.45
N VAL A 303 -8.62 5.18 -17.91
CA VAL A 303 -8.83 6.34 -17.04
C VAL A 303 -9.48 7.48 -17.83
N LYS A 304 -10.60 7.98 -17.30
CA LYS A 304 -11.35 9.12 -17.84
C LYS A 304 -11.16 10.39 -17.03
N LYS A 305 -11.00 10.24 -15.71
CA LYS A 305 -10.91 11.37 -14.79
C LYS A 305 -9.83 11.16 -13.77
N VAL A 306 -9.05 12.21 -13.54
CA VAL A 306 -8.14 12.39 -12.41
C VAL A 306 -8.68 13.58 -11.64
N GLU A 307 -9.19 13.33 -10.44
CA GLU A 307 -9.93 14.34 -9.68
C GLU A 307 -8.98 15.23 -8.86
N GLU A 308 -9.55 16.12 -8.05
CA GLU A 308 -8.81 17.13 -7.29
C GLU A 308 -7.67 16.51 -6.47
N ARG A 309 -6.46 17.09 -6.59
CA ARG A 309 -5.25 16.75 -5.81
C ARG A 309 -4.84 15.28 -5.85
N ALA A 310 -5.37 14.47 -6.78
CA ALA A 310 -5.17 13.03 -6.80
C ALA A 310 -3.70 12.59 -6.72
N PHE A 311 -2.78 13.31 -7.35
CA PHE A 311 -1.32 13.08 -7.30
C PHE A 311 -0.55 14.31 -6.80
N CYS A 312 -1.20 15.20 -6.07
CA CYS A 312 -0.56 16.39 -5.53
C CYS A 312 0.47 16.00 -4.46
N VAL A 313 1.56 16.75 -4.35
CA VAL A 313 2.67 16.52 -3.41
C VAL A 313 3.28 15.12 -3.58
N ASN A 314 3.81 14.88 -4.80
CA ASN A 314 4.57 13.68 -5.13
C ASN A 314 5.97 14.02 -5.65
N ARG A 315 6.65 13.07 -6.27
CA ARG A 315 8.00 13.24 -6.84
C ARG A 315 8.04 12.92 -8.33
N LEU A 316 6.89 13.05 -9.03
CA LEU A 316 6.75 12.69 -10.43
C LEU A 316 7.71 13.49 -11.30
N LYS A 317 8.61 12.80 -11.98
CA LYS A 317 9.49 13.36 -13.02
C LYS A 317 8.84 13.26 -14.40
N THR A 318 8.02 12.23 -14.59
CA THR A 318 7.28 11.95 -15.81
C THR A 318 5.87 11.50 -15.49
N VAL A 319 4.94 11.88 -16.35
CA VAL A 319 3.57 11.36 -16.36
C VAL A 319 3.14 11.12 -17.80
N VAL A 320 2.56 9.95 -18.05
CA VAL A 320 1.90 9.63 -19.32
C VAL A 320 0.39 9.75 -19.09
N ILE A 321 -0.24 10.75 -19.72
CA ILE A 321 -1.68 10.97 -19.71
C ILE A 321 -2.22 10.48 -21.06
N PRO A 322 -2.91 9.34 -21.10
CA PRO A 322 -3.31 8.71 -22.35
C PRO A 322 -4.52 9.40 -23.00
N GLU A 323 -4.72 9.14 -24.29
CA GLU A 323 -5.99 9.44 -24.95
C GLU A 323 -7.14 8.72 -24.19
N GLY A 324 -8.27 9.43 -24.08
CA GLY A 324 -9.41 8.98 -23.30
C GLY A 324 -9.57 9.67 -21.95
N VAL A 325 -8.52 10.30 -21.40
CA VAL A 325 -8.67 11.21 -20.26
C VAL A 325 -9.39 12.47 -20.70
N THR A 326 -10.51 12.78 -20.03
CA THR A 326 -11.37 13.91 -20.37
C THR A 326 -11.34 15.01 -19.30
N LYS A 327 -10.91 14.68 -18.07
CA LYS A 327 -10.89 15.64 -16.95
C LYS A 327 -9.62 15.50 -16.11
N LEU A 328 -9.00 16.64 -15.81
CA LEU A 328 -7.97 16.82 -14.78
C LEU A 328 -8.48 17.82 -13.73
N GLY A 329 -8.63 17.36 -12.49
CA GLY A 329 -9.11 18.17 -11.36
C GLY A 329 -8.11 19.22 -10.91
N THR A 330 -8.58 20.15 -10.08
CA THR A 330 -7.75 21.19 -9.47
C THR A 330 -6.56 20.58 -8.76
N GLN A 331 -5.36 21.12 -9.00
CA GLN A 331 -4.10 20.66 -8.40
C GLN A 331 -3.76 19.17 -8.62
N ALA A 332 -4.37 18.49 -9.60
CA ALA A 332 -4.22 17.04 -9.78
C ALA A 332 -2.75 16.56 -9.79
N PHE A 333 -1.84 17.34 -10.37
CA PHE A 333 -0.39 17.07 -10.46
C PHE A 333 0.46 18.20 -9.86
N SER A 334 -0.11 19.05 -9.03
CA SER A 334 0.61 20.13 -8.38
C SER A 334 1.72 19.61 -7.46
N SER A 335 2.75 20.42 -7.23
CA SER A 335 3.84 20.10 -6.30
C SER A 335 4.55 18.78 -6.62
N ASN A 336 4.99 18.66 -7.88
CA ASN A 336 5.76 17.54 -8.41
C ASN A 336 7.11 18.02 -9.01
N ARG A 337 7.77 17.17 -9.81
CA ARG A 337 9.08 17.43 -10.43
C ARG A 337 9.04 17.21 -11.94
N LEU A 338 7.88 17.45 -12.57
CA LEU A 338 7.66 17.25 -13.99
C LEU A 338 8.55 18.21 -14.78
N LYS A 339 9.12 17.74 -15.89
CA LYS A 339 9.88 18.56 -16.86
C LYS A 339 9.04 18.93 -18.07
N THR A 340 8.24 18.01 -18.53
CA THR A 340 7.36 18.16 -19.68
C THR A 340 6.04 17.49 -19.41
N VAL A 341 4.95 17.96 -20.02
CA VAL A 341 3.64 17.30 -20.00
C VAL A 341 3.05 17.25 -21.41
N ASN A 342 2.46 16.11 -21.74
CA ASN A 342 1.68 15.94 -22.98
C ASN A 342 0.23 15.68 -22.59
N LEU A 343 -0.67 16.49 -23.11
CA LEU A 343 -2.08 16.49 -22.81
C LEU A 343 -2.86 15.95 -24.02
N PRO A 344 -3.73 14.94 -23.81
CA PRO A 344 -4.41 14.25 -24.89
C PRO A 344 -5.44 15.14 -25.60
N SER A 345 -5.81 14.76 -26.83
CA SER A 345 -6.80 15.47 -27.62
C SER A 345 -8.20 15.37 -27.01
N THR A 346 -8.45 14.37 -26.19
CA THR A 346 -9.72 14.12 -25.51
C THR A 346 -9.95 14.97 -24.26
N LEU A 347 -8.93 15.73 -23.81
CA LEU A 347 -9.04 16.54 -22.61
C LEU A 347 -10.00 17.70 -22.82
N SER A 348 -11.16 17.67 -22.20
CA SER A 348 -12.24 18.65 -22.34
C SER A 348 -12.45 19.51 -21.10
N GLY A 349 -11.96 19.08 -19.93
CA GLY A 349 -12.05 19.81 -18.67
C GLY A 349 -10.75 19.82 -17.90
N MET A 350 -10.38 20.97 -17.35
CA MET A 350 -9.16 21.13 -16.54
C MET A 350 -9.41 22.12 -15.41
N GLY A 351 -8.99 21.77 -14.20
CA GLY A 351 -9.06 22.65 -13.04
C GLY A 351 -7.94 23.66 -13.00
N ALA A 352 -7.98 24.54 -12.00
CA ALA A 352 -6.89 25.45 -11.72
C ALA A 352 -5.67 24.73 -11.14
N LEU A 353 -4.48 25.34 -11.22
CA LEU A 353 -3.27 24.87 -10.55
C LEU A 353 -2.85 23.44 -10.86
N VAL A 354 -3.37 22.81 -11.93
CA VAL A 354 -3.14 21.37 -12.23
C VAL A 354 -1.69 21.00 -12.19
N PHE A 355 -0.80 21.82 -12.75
CA PHE A 355 0.65 21.61 -12.81
C PHE A 355 1.45 22.62 -12.01
N SER A 356 0.82 23.38 -11.12
CA SER A 356 1.51 24.40 -10.32
C SER A 356 2.59 23.78 -9.44
N ASN A 357 3.58 24.59 -9.02
CA ASN A 357 4.69 24.14 -8.17
C ASN A 357 5.52 22.96 -8.75
N ASN A 358 5.57 22.83 -10.07
CA ASN A 358 6.50 21.96 -10.77
C ASN A 358 7.70 22.79 -11.23
N SER A 359 8.66 23.03 -10.35
CA SER A 359 9.78 23.96 -10.57
C SER A 359 10.72 23.59 -11.72
N TYR A 360 10.55 22.41 -12.32
CA TYR A 360 11.32 21.96 -13.48
C TYR A 360 10.50 21.91 -14.76
N LEU A 361 9.21 22.31 -14.74
CA LEU A 361 8.33 22.21 -15.89
C LEU A 361 8.61 23.32 -16.90
N GLU A 362 9.22 22.96 -18.02
CA GLU A 362 9.68 23.85 -19.09
C GLU A 362 8.71 23.91 -20.27
N SER A 363 8.00 22.79 -20.56
CA SER A 363 7.11 22.75 -21.71
C SER A 363 5.85 21.91 -21.49
N ALA A 364 4.78 22.33 -22.15
CA ALA A 364 3.52 21.61 -22.24
C ALA A 364 3.07 21.45 -23.70
N THR A 365 2.54 20.31 -24.06
CA THR A 365 1.94 20.06 -25.39
C THR A 365 0.49 19.68 -25.24
N PHE A 366 -0.40 20.43 -25.88
CA PHE A 366 -1.81 20.08 -26.00
C PHE A 366 -2.05 19.48 -27.38
N ALA A 367 -2.62 18.28 -27.44
CA ALA A 367 -2.98 17.64 -28.70
C ALA A 367 -4.36 18.06 -29.22
N GLY A 368 -5.21 18.60 -28.34
CA GLY A 368 -6.58 19.01 -28.65
C GLY A 368 -6.66 20.29 -29.49
N THR A 369 -7.50 20.29 -30.50
CA THR A 369 -7.81 21.51 -31.29
C THR A 369 -8.75 22.46 -30.57
N THR A 370 -9.48 21.98 -29.57
CA THR A 370 -10.32 22.78 -28.68
C THR A 370 -9.65 22.85 -27.31
N PRO A 371 -9.38 24.04 -26.76
CA PRO A 371 -8.88 24.16 -25.40
C PRO A 371 -9.81 23.54 -24.39
N PRO A 372 -9.28 22.90 -23.30
CA PRO A 372 -10.12 22.38 -22.24
C PRO A 372 -10.85 23.50 -21.51
N LEU A 373 -12.07 23.26 -21.07
CA LEU A 373 -12.86 24.23 -20.31
C LEU A 373 -12.43 24.21 -18.83
N PRO A 374 -12.45 25.40 -18.17
CA PRO A 374 -12.33 25.47 -16.72
C PRO A 374 -13.48 24.69 -16.06
N ILE A 375 -13.14 23.87 -15.05
CA ILE A 375 -14.14 23.08 -14.31
C ILE A 375 -14.50 23.69 -12.95
N ASP A 376 -13.73 24.71 -12.50
CA ASP A 376 -13.93 25.38 -11.23
C ASP A 376 -14.35 26.82 -11.46
N TYR A 377 -15.53 27.21 -10.98
CA TYR A 377 -16.11 28.54 -11.19
C TYR A 377 -15.38 29.67 -10.45
N ALA A 378 -14.56 29.35 -9.45
CA ALA A 378 -13.91 30.35 -8.59
C ALA A 378 -12.40 30.46 -8.81
N ALA A 379 -11.83 29.65 -9.69
CA ALA A 379 -10.38 29.57 -9.84
C ALA A 379 -9.92 30.34 -11.09
N ASP A 380 -8.88 31.14 -10.92
CA ASP A 380 -8.14 31.73 -12.02
C ASP A 380 -7.45 30.61 -12.83
N PHE A 381 -8.05 30.27 -13.95
CA PHE A 381 -7.57 29.19 -14.84
C PHE A 381 -6.16 29.48 -15.40
N ASP A 382 -5.76 30.73 -15.41
CA ASP A 382 -4.42 31.16 -15.80
C ASP A 382 -3.32 30.72 -14.80
N THR A 383 -3.73 30.12 -13.68
CA THR A 383 -2.81 29.58 -12.65
C THR A 383 -2.34 28.15 -12.92
N VAL A 384 -2.77 27.50 -14.01
CA VAL A 384 -2.47 26.09 -14.31
C VAL A 384 -0.97 25.77 -14.22
N PHE A 385 -0.11 26.67 -14.67
CA PHE A 385 1.36 26.55 -14.64
C PHE A 385 2.03 27.51 -13.64
N LYS A 386 1.32 27.94 -12.61
CA LYS A 386 1.85 28.83 -11.59
C LYS A 386 3.07 28.19 -10.90
N ASP A 387 4.10 28.99 -10.62
CA ASP A 387 5.33 28.55 -9.95
C ASP A 387 6.03 27.38 -10.71
N THR A 388 6.10 27.51 -12.06
CA THR A 388 6.84 26.63 -12.95
C THR A 388 7.88 27.44 -13.74
N GLN A 389 8.68 26.76 -14.57
CA GLN A 389 9.60 27.38 -15.54
C GLN A 389 9.08 27.27 -16.98
N ILE A 390 7.75 27.21 -17.14
CA ILE A 390 7.14 27.04 -18.46
C ILE A 390 7.59 28.18 -19.39
N SER A 391 8.14 27.80 -20.53
CA SER A 391 8.59 28.73 -21.56
C SER A 391 8.06 28.36 -22.94
N HIS A 392 7.49 27.16 -23.09
CA HIS A 392 6.94 26.68 -24.34
C HIS A 392 5.63 25.92 -24.10
N ILE A 393 4.57 26.37 -24.79
CA ILE A 393 3.27 25.69 -24.83
C ILE A 393 2.95 25.42 -26.29
N TYR A 394 3.01 24.15 -26.69
CA TYR A 394 2.75 23.71 -28.04
C TYR A 394 1.27 23.33 -28.20
N VAL A 395 0.63 23.86 -29.24
CA VAL A 395 -0.77 23.61 -29.54
C VAL A 395 -0.94 23.37 -31.04
N PRO A 396 -2.03 22.75 -31.52
CA PRO A 396 -2.31 22.63 -32.95
C PRO A 396 -2.37 24.01 -33.63
N ALA A 397 -1.81 24.15 -34.83
CA ALA A 397 -1.70 25.42 -35.55
C ALA A 397 -3.04 26.18 -35.66
N SER A 398 -4.14 25.44 -35.90
CA SER A 398 -5.49 26.02 -35.99
C SER A 398 -6.04 26.57 -34.69
N SER A 399 -5.41 26.26 -33.54
CA SER A 399 -5.96 26.54 -32.20
C SER A 399 -5.17 27.59 -31.43
N VAL A 400 -4.07 28.11 -31.99
CA VAL A 400 -3.18 29.06 -31.30
C VAL A 400 -3.94 30.23 -30.71
N ALA A 401 -4.87 30.83 -31.44
CA ALA A 401 -5.65 31.99 -30.96
C ALA A 401 -6.55 31.62 -29.77
N ALA A 402 -7.20 30.45 -29.84
CA ALA A 402 -8.09 29.99 -28.77
C ALA A 402 -7.32 29.69 -27.47
N TYR A 403 -6.14 29.05 -27.57
CA TYR A 403 -5.29 28.78 -26.41
C TYR A 403 -4.68 30.06 -25.82
N LYS A 404 -4.34 31.04 -26.67
CA LYS A 404 -3.88 32.36 -26.20
C LYS A 404 -4.97 33.13 -25.43
N ALA A 405 -6.23 32.98 -25.85
CA ALA A 405 -7.36 33.57 -25.15
C ALA A 405 -7.60 32.88 -23.79
N LEU A 406 -7.37 31.55 -23.70
CA LEU A 406 -7.55 30.77 -22.48
C LEU A 406 -6.43 31.04 -21.43
N PHE A 407 -5.20 31.26 -21.91
CA PHE A 407 -4.02 31.45 -21.06
C PHE A 407 -3.36 32.82 -21.32
N PRO A 408 -3.98 33.94 -20.91
CA PRO A 408 -3.50 35.28 -21.19
C PRO A 408 -2.11 35.56 -20.62
N THR A 409 -1.74 35.05 -19.46
CA THR A 409 -0.39 35.21 -18.88
C THR A 409 0.69 34.50 -19.70
N TYR A 410 0.34 33.42 -20.41
CA TYR A 410 1.30 32.58 -21.15
C TYR A 410 1.28 32.79 -22.66
N GLN A 411 0.64 33.85 -23.18
CA GLN A 411 0.44 34.07 -24.60
C GLN A 411 1.73 34.03 -25.42
N SER A 412 2.83 34.60 -24.89
CA SER A 412 4.14 34.67 -25.54
C SER A 412 4.79 33.28 -25.67
N TYR A 413 4.40 32.31 -24.85
CA TYR A 413 4.96 30.96 -24.86
C TYR A 413 4.16 30.00 -25.76
N ILE A 414 2.96 30.39 -26.22
CA ILE A 414 2.07 29.55 -27.01
C ILE A 414 2.42 29.62 -28.48
N THR A 415 2.83 28.50 -29.05
CA THR A 415 3.25 28.35 -30.45
C THR A 415 2.57 27.14 -31.11
N ALA A 416 2.50 27.18 -32.43
CA ALA A 416 2.04 26.03 -33.22
C ALA A 416 3.06 24.89 -33.18
N LYS A 417 2.53 23.67 -33.12
CA LYS A 417 3.30 22.43 -33.29
C LYS A 417 3.02 21.84 -34.65
#